data_8af1c8891435a6c1418ea96588dc9752
#
_entry.id   8af1c8891435a6c1418ea96588dc9752
#
_cell.length_a   1.000
_cell.length_b   1.000
_cell.length_c   1.000
_cell.angle_alpha   90.00
_cell.angle_beta   90.00
_cell.angle_gamma   90.00
#
_symmetry.space_group_name_H-M   'P 1'
#
loop_
_entity.id
_entity.type
_entity.pdbx_description
1 polymer ?
#
loop_
_entity_poly.entity_id
_entity_poly.type
_entity_poly.pdbx_seq_one_letter_code
_entity_poly.pdbx_strand_id
1 'polypeptide(L)'
;MIAKPFSPGNAFPASAVAADRITFDKALIGSCTNGSYDDLLSAALVIRAARERGATRAAKAFVVFPGSGGVARQIEQPDPRLGGESIAAVFQSVGGEVRQSWCGPCFGQGPDALQKGERAITSFNRNWQNRMGLGGEGYLASPAVVAASALLGYMAPPDELGLPWSAEDFGV
;
A
#
# COMPACT_ATOMS: atom_id res chain seq x y z
N MET A 1 -6.04 -6.50 -8.70
CA MET A 1 -5.58 -7.89 -8.45
C MET A 1 -4.88 -7.97 -7.10
N ILE A 2 -4.99 -9.09 -6.41
CA ILE A 2 -4.20 -9.43 -5.21
C ILE A 2 -3.59 -10.82 -5.43
N ALA A 3 -2.27 -10.94 -5.30
CA ALA A 3 -1.58 -12.22 -5.36
C ALA A 3 -1.42 -12.78 -3.93
N LYS A 4 -1.97 -13.97 -3.72
CA LYS A 4 -1.89 -14.69 -2.43
C LYS A 4 -0.51 -15.37 -2.29
N PRO A 5 -0.03 -15.68 -1.06
CA PRO A 5 1.18 -16.45 -0.85
C PRO A 5 1.10 -17.83 -1.53
N PHE A 6 2.16 -18.41 -2.00
CA PHE A 6 3.55 -17.95 -1.98
C PHE A 6 4.09 -17.80 -3.40
N SER A 7 3.31 -17.19 -4.29
CA SER A 7 3.68 -16.95 -5.68
C SER A 7 3.02 -15.68 -6.21
N PRO A 8 3.72 -14.82 -6.95
CA PRO A 8 3.10 -13.69 -7.65
C PRO A 8 2.04 -14.13 -8.68
N GLY A 9 2.16 -15.36 -9.21
CA GLY A 9 1.19 -15.94 -10.15
C GLY A 9 -0.10 -16.42 -9.49
N ASN A 10 -0.17 -16.51 -8.17
CA ASN A 10 -1.37 -16.89 -7.43
C ASN A 10 -2.30 -15.67 -7.22
N ALA A 11 -2.68 -15.02 -8.32
CA ALA A 11 -3.34 -13.73 -8.33
C ALA A 11 -4.83 -13.84 -8.68
N PHE A 12 -5.65 -13.11 -7.93
CA PHE A 12 -7.11 -13.08 -8.07
C PHE A 12 -7.60 -11.62 -8.17
N PRO A 13 -8.78 -11.38 -8.75
CA PRO A 13 -9.43 -10.07 -8.68
C PRO A 13 -9.52 -9.58 -7.23
N ALA A 14 -9.18 -8.31 -6.99
CA ALA A 14 -9.19 -7.77 -5.61
C ALA A 14 -10.60 -7.80 -5.00
N SER A 15 -11.64 -7.63 -5.80
CA SER A 15 -13.05 -7.76 -5.39
C SER A 15 -13.39 -9.19 -4.92
N ALA A 16 -12.85 -10.21 -5.60
CA ALA A 16 -13.05 -11.60 -5.17
C ALA A 16 -12.34 -11.89 -3.84
N VAL A 17 -11.13 -11.35 -3.65
CA VAL A 17 -10.38 -11.50 -2.38
C VAL A 17 -11.06 -10.74 -1.25
N ALA A 18 -11.69 -9.59 -1.53
CA ALA A 18 -12.43 -8.80 -0.54
C ALA A 18 -13.58 -9.59 0.11
N ALA A 19 -14.22 -10.48 -0.63
CA ALA A 19 -15.29 -11.34 -0.11
C ALA A 19 -14.80 -12.28 1.02
N ASP A 20 -13.53 -12.69 0.97
CA ASP A 20 -12.92 -13.55 2.00
C ASP A 20 -12.59 -12.80 3.30
N ARG A 21 -12.68 -11.45 3.31
CA ARG A 21 -12.38 -10.59 4.46
C ARG A 21 -11.03 -10.88 5.12
N ILE A 22 -10.00 -11.15 4.32
CA ILE A 22 -8.66 -11.48 4.81
C ILE A 22 -8.07 -10.27 5.53
N THR A 23 -7.80 -10.42 6.81
CA THR A 23 -7.11 -9.40 7.63
C THR A 23 -5.59 -9.54 7.52
N PHE A 24 -4.87 -8.51 7.95
CA PHE A 24 -3.41 -8.46 7.93
C PHE A 24 -2.89 -7.68 9.15
N ASP A 25 -1.59 -7.75 9.39
CA ASP A 25 -0.91 -7.05 10.49
C ASP A 25 -0.24 -5.77 10.00
N LYS A 26 0.28 -5.78 8.77
CA LYS A 26 1.01 -4.65 8.17
C LYS A 26 0.55 -4.38 6.73
N ALA A 27 0.40 -3.11 6.39
CA ALA A 27 0.26 -2.62 5.01
C ALA A 27 1.55 -1.90 4.61
N LEU A 28 2.20 -2.35 3.54
CA LEU A 28 3.52 -1.87 3.14
C LEU A 28 3.49 -1.40 1.68
N ILE A 29 3.85 -0.14 1.42
CA ILE A 29 3.90 0.41 0.05
C ILE A 29 5.33 0.79 -0.29
N GLY A 30 5.71 0.58 -1.55
CA GLY A 30 6.90 1.17 -2.15
C GLY A 30 8.00 0.20 -2.47
N SER A 31 9.23 0.47 -1.98
CA SER A 31 10.50 -0.11 -2.39
C SER A 31 10.85 0.23 -3.85
N CYS A 32 11.88 -0.39 -4.41
CA CYS A 32 12.33 -0.12 -5.79
C CYS A 32 11.32 -0.50 -6.89
N THR A 33 10.30 -1.31 -6.57
CA THR A 33 9.33 -1.80 -7.56
C THR A 33 8.14 -0.85 -7.74
N ASN A 34 7.46 -0.49 -6.66
CA ASN A 34 6.27 0.37 -6.67
C ASN A 34 6.43 1.52 -5.67
N GLY A 35 7.58 2.17 -5.69
CA GLY A 35 7.90 3.34 -4.89
C GLY A 35 8.26 4.57 -5.71
N SER A 36 7.89 4.61 -7.00
CA SER A 36 8.01 5.81 -7.82
C SER A 36 7.09 6.91 -7.30
N TYR A 37 7.30 8.14 -7.77
CA TYR A 37 6.42 9.26 -7.42
C TYR A 37 4.96 8.94 -7.77
N ASP A 38 4.72 8.42 -8.97
CA ASP A 38 3.36 8.13 -9.46
C ASP A 38 2.71 6.96 -8.71
N ASP A 39 3.48 5.94 -8.32
CA ASP A 39 3.00 4.85 -7.47
C ASP A 39 2.49 5.38 -6.12
N LEU A 40 3.30 6.21 -5.47
CA LEU A 40 2.97 6.81 -4.17
C LEU A 40 1.82 7.82 -4.30
N LEU A 41 1.77 8.58 -5.39
CA LEU A 41 0.66 9.49 -5.68
C LEU A 41 -0.65 8.73 -5.84
N SER A 42 -0.65 7.60 -6.57
CA SER A 42 -1.87 6.80 -6.77
C SER A 42 -2.48 6.34 -5.43
N ALA A 43 -1.63 5.92 -4.50
CA ALA A 43 -2.05 5.57 -3.14
C ALA A 43 -2.53 6.79 -2.34
N ALA A 44 -1.84 7.93 -2.45
CA ALA A 44 -2.21 9.16 -1.77
C ALA A 44 -3.56 9.71 -2.26
N LEU A 45 -3.85 9.61 -3.56
CA LEU A 45 -5.16 9.99 -4.12
C LEU A 45 -6.30 9.15 -3.54
N VAL A 46 -6.11 7.83 -3.38
CA VAL A 46 -7.08 6.95 -2.72
C VAL A 46 -7.31 7.39 -1.26
N ILE A 47 -6.24 7.66 -0.52
CA ILE A 47 -6.33 8.09 0.87
C ILE A 47 -7.07 9.44 0.97
N ARG A 48 -6.72 10.41 0.13
CA ARG A 48 -7.37 11.71 0.12
C ARG A 48 -8.87 11.59 -0.15
N ALA A 49 -9.25 10.88 -1.21
CA ALA A 49 -10.64 10.65 -1.55
C ALA A 49 -11.41 9.90 -0.45
N ALA A 50 -10.77 8.96 0.24
CA ALA A 50 -11.35 8.27 1.39
C ALA A 50 -11.52 9.21 2.60
N ARG A 51 -10.57 10.13 2.85
CA ARG A 51 -10.69 11.17 3.90
C ARG A 51 -11.90 12.07 3.65
N GLU A 52 -12.16 12.47 2.42
CA GLU A 52 -13.34 13.25 2.03
C GLU A 52 -14.66 12.49 2.32
N ARG A 53 -14.60 11.16 2.46
CA ARG A 53 -15.72 10.29 2.86
C ARG A 53 -15.69 9.87 4.34
N GLY A 54 -14.81 10.48 5.14
CA GLY A 54 -14.78 10.28 6.59
C GLY A 54 -13.74 9.27 7.09
N ALA A 55 -12.86 8.73 6.23
CA ALA A 55 -11.76 7.92 6.71
C ALA A 55 -10.76 8.78 7.51
N THR A 56 -10.39 8.33 8.70
CA THR A 56 -9.55 9.12 9.63
C THR A 56 -8.20 8.47 9.91
N ARG A 57 -8.11 7.13 9.83
CA ARG A 57 -6.90 6.40 10.23
C ARG A 57 -6.81 5.03 9.55
N ALA A 58 -5.60 4.59 9.29
CA ALA A 58 -5.31 3.20 8.92
C ALA A 58 -5.62 2.26 10.11
N ALA A 59 -6.20 1.11 9.79
CA ALA A 59 -6.65 0.14 10.80
C ALA A 59 -5.50 -0.64 11.45
N LYS A 60 -4.37 -0.74 10.76
CA LYS A 60 -3.17 -1.49 11.16
C LYS A 60 -1.91 -0.67 10.87
N ALA A 61 -0.73 -1.23 11.19
CA ALA A 61 0.54 -0.63 10.83
C ALA A 61 0.60 -0.36 9.31
N PHE A 62 0.88 0.88 8.96
CA PHE A 62 0.93 1.33 7.58
C PHE A 62 2.25 2.05 7.31
N VAL A 63 3.09 1.48 6.45
CA VAL A 63 4.46 1.95 6.25
C VAL A 63 4.76 2.13 4.77
N VAL A 64 5.43 3.23 4.44
CA VAL A 64 5.74 3.63 3.06
C VAL A 64 7.25 3.79 2.88
N PHE A 65 7.78 3.18 1.83
CA PHE A 65 9.20 3.21 1.46
C PHE A 65 9.35 3.86 0.08
N PRO A 66 9.76 5.13 -0.02
CA PRO A 66 10.06 5.75 -1.32
C PRO A 66 11.11 4.93 -2.09
N GLY A 67 10.96 4.84 -3.41
CA GLY A 67 11.82 4.02 -4.26
C GLY A 67 13.28 4.51 -4.37
N SER A 68 13.52 5.77 -4.04
CA SER A 68 14.85 6.39 -4.03
C SER A 68 14.88 7.62 -3.12
N GLY A 69 16.08 8.09 -2.78
CA GLY A 69 16.26 9.37 -2.07
C GLY A 69 15.76 10.58 -2.86
N GLY A 70 15.72 10.50 -4.20
CA GLY A 70 15.11 11.52 -5.05
C GLY A 70 13.61 11.58 -4.85
N VAL A 71 12.93 10.44 -4.91
CA VAL A 71 11.49 10.34 -4.66
C VAL A 71 11.16 10.75 -3.22
N ALA A 72 11.98 10.34 -2.24
CA ALA A 72 11.78 10.74 -0.85
C ALA A 72 11.73 12.27 -0.67
N ARG A 73 12.58 13.00 -1.39
CA ARG A 73 12.54 14.48 -1.37
C ARG A 73 11.34 15.05 -2.14
N GLN A 74 10.96 14.41 -3.25
CA GLN A 74 9.83 14.89 -4.07
C GLN A 74 8.49 14.76 -3.36
N ILE A 75 8.26 13.66 -2.65
CA ILE A 75 6.99 13.42 -1.95
C ILE A 75 6.75 14.35 -0.74
N GLU A 76 7.76 15.08 -0.30
CA GLU A 76 7.62 16.14 0.71
C GLU A 76 7.13 17.46 0.12
N GLN A 77 7.14 17.61 -1.21
CA GLN A 77 6.70 18.84 -1.88
C GLN A 77 5.19 18.85 -2.07
N PRO A 78 4.54 20.02 -2.01
CA PRO A 78 3.12 20.16 -2.32
C PRO A 78 2.78 19.66 -3.72
N ASP A 79 1.67 18.94 -3.88
CA ASP A 79 1.16 18.50 -5.17
C ASP A 79 -0.25 19.09 -5.42
N PRO A 80 -0.48 19.81 -6.53
CA PRO A 80 -1.80 20.36 -6.85
C PRO A 80 -2.92 19.31 -6.93
N ARG A 81 -2.59 18.08 -7.36
CA ARG A 81 -3.54 16.96 -7.45
C ARG A 81 -4.05 16.51 -6.06
N LEU A 82 -3.30 16.82 -5.02
CA LEU A 82 -3.66 16.57 -3.63
C LEU A 82 -4.21 17.83 -2.93
N GLY A 83 -4.62 18.85 -3.70
CA GLY A 83 -5.09 20.12 -3.14
C GLY A 83 -4.02 20.93 -2.45
N GLY A 84 -2.74 20.73 -2.82
CA GLY A 84 -1.59 21.39 -2.23
C GLY A 84 -0.98 20.68 -1.03
N GLU A 85 -1.52 19.55 -0.60
CA GLU A 85 -0.84 18.67 0.36
C GLU A 85 0.33 17.94 -0.33
N SER A 86 1.35 17.56 0.44
CA SER A 86 2.38 16.65 -0.05
C SER A 86 1.92 15.20 0.07
N ILE A 87 2.50 14.31 -0.74
CA ILE A 87 2.22 12.87 -0.66
C ILE A 87 2.55 12.34 0.74
N ALA A 88 3.67 12.75 1.31
CA ALA A 88 4.08 12.37 2.66
C ALA A 88 3.05 12.80 3.71
N ALA A 89 2.55 14.05 3.63
CA ALA A 89 1.54 14.57 4.54
C ALA A 89 0.22 13.78 4.45
N VAL A 90 -0.19 13.38 3.24
CA VAL A 90 -1.40 12.55 3.05
C VAL A 90 -1.24 11.19 3.74
N PHE A 91 -0.11 10.50 3.60
CA PHE A 91 0.13 9.24 4.32
C PHE A 91 0.12 9.45 5.84
N GLN A 92 0.82 10.45 6.33
CA GLN A 92 0.91 10.77 7.76
C GLN A 92 -0.46 11.12 8.36
N SER A 93 -1.32 11.78 7.60
CA SER A 93 -2.66 12.19 8.05
C SER A 93 -3.56 11.03 8.48
N VAL A 94 -3.29 9.82 7.98
CA VAL A 94 -4.01 8.59 8.38
C VAL A 94 -3.16 7.67 9.26
N GLY A 95 -2.06 8.16 9.80
CA GLY A 95 -1.15 7.41 10.66
C GLY A 95 -0.17 6.53 9.92
N GLY A 96 0.02 6.76 8.63
CA GLY A 96 1.08 6.11 7.84
C GLY A 96 2.46 6.66 8.19
N GLU A 97 3.46 5.80 8.23
CA GLU A 97 4.85 6.15 8.51
C GLU A 97 5.69 6.09 7.24
N VAL A 98 6.27 7.23 6.86
CA VAL A 98 7.21 7.30 5.73
C VAL A 98 8.62 7.02 6.22
N ARG A 99 9.22 5.94 5.73
CA ARG A 99 10.58 5.51 6.05
C ARG A 99 11.59 6.08 5.06
N GLN A 100 12.86 5.89 5.35
CA GLN A 100 13.93 6.08 4.38
C GLN A 100 13.82 5.07 3.23
N SER A 101 14.34 5.46 2.07
CA SER A 101 14.39 4.58 0.90
C SER A 101 15.35 3.40 1.13
N TRP A 102 14.83 2.18 1.19
CA TRP A 102 15.60 0.94 1.25
C TRP A 102 14.71 -0.28 0.94
N CYS A 103 15.33 -1.44 0.75
CA CYS A 103 14.59 -2.67 0.45
C CYS A 103 14.00 -3.38 1.68
N GLY A 104 14.61 -3.25 2.84
CA GLY A 104 14.14 -3.69 4.16
C GLY A 104 13.20 -4.90 4.19
N PRO A 105 11.92 -4.69 4.50
CA PRO A 105 10.95 -5.77 4.63
C PRO A 105 10.67 -6.51 3.31
N CYS A 106 10.97 -5.92 2.14
CA CYS A 106 10.81 -6.60 0.84
C CYS A 106 11.64 -7.89 0.74
N PHE A 107 12.72 -8.01 1.52
CA PHE A 107 13.52 -9.23 1.64
C PHE A 107 13.72 -9.71 3.09
N GLY A 108 12.81 -9.33 3.97
CA GLY A 108 12.75 -9.86 5.33
C GLY A 108 13.76 -9.24 6.30
N GLN A 109 14.17 -7.99 6.09
CA GLN A 109 15.13 -7.31 6.95
C GLN A 109 14.53 -6.08 7.64
N GLY A 110 15.07 -5.76 8.81
CA GLY A 110 14.71 -4.57 9.57
C GLY A 110 13.43 -4.71 10.40
N PRO A 111 13.04 -3.61 11.08
CA PRO A 111 11.95 -3.64 12.05
C PRO A 111 10.57 -3.88 11.42
N ASP A 112 10.41 -3.57 10.15
CA ASP A 112 9.14 -3.73 9.44
C ASP A 112 9.00 -5.12 8.78
N ALA A 113 10.03 -5.99 8.86
CA ALA A 113 9.96 -7.38 8.40
C ALA A 113 8.87 -8.17 9.15
N LEU A 114 8.27 -9.15 8.46
CA LEU A 114 7.23 -9.97 9.06
C LEU A 114 7.81 -10.95 10.08
N GLN A 115 7.11 -11.10 11.18
CA GLN A 115 7.36 -12.15 12.15
C GLN A 115 6.59 -13.42 11.76
N LYS A 116 6.92 -14.54 12.39
CA LYS A 116 6.21 -15.81 12.19
C LYS A 116 4.72 -15.67 12.47
N GLY A 117 3.91 -16.01 11.49
CA GLY A 117 2.45 -15.93 11.54
C GLY A 117 1.88 -14.56 11.21
N GLU A 118 2.71 -13.51 11.04
CA GLU A 118 2.22 -12.22 10.56
C GLU A 118 1.91 -12.25 9.06
N ARG A 119 0.94 -11.43 8.69
CA ARG A 119 0.47 -11.26 7.32
C ARG A 119 0.60 -9.81 6.89
N ALA A 120 1.09 -9.58 5.67
CA ALA A 120 1.10 -8.23 5.09
C ALA A 120 0.38 -8.19 3.75
N ILE A 121 -0.28 -7.05 3.47
CA ILE A 121 -0.60 -6.63 2.12
C ILE A 121 0.43 -5.60 1.67
N THR A 122 0.99 -5.77 0.47
CA THR A 122 2.12 -4.95 0.04
C THR A 122 2.15 -4.72 -1.46
N SER A 123 2.75 -3.62 -1.88
CA SER A 123 3.04 -3.33 -3.29
C SER A 123 4.42 -3.84 -3.75
N PHE A 124 5.08 -4.68 -2.99
CA PHE A 124 6.34 -5.33 -3.41
C PHE A 124 6.09 -6.34 -4.54
N ASN A 125 7.13 -6.94 -5.08
CA ASN A 125 7.04 -7.79 -6.26
C ASN A 125 7.36 -9.27 -6.02
N ARG A 126 7.60 -9.68 -4.78
CA ARG A 126 7.97 -11.05 -4.40
C ARG A 126 7.30 -11.44 -3.10
N ASN A 127 6.68 -12.63 -3.09
CA ASN A 127 5.97 -13.14 -1.91
C ASN A 127 6.16 -14.66 -1.69
N TRP A 128 7.24 -15.24 -2.21
CA TRP A 128 7.55 -16.63 -1.93
C TRP A 128 7.81 -16.86 -0.43
N GLN A 129 7.81 -18.09 -0.02
CA GLN A 129 7.95 -18.48 1.39
C GLN A 129 9.18 -17.83 2.04
N ASN A 130 8.99 -17.25 3.22
CA ASN A 130 10.02 -16.57 4.02
C ASN A 130 10.63 -15.30 3.39
N ARG A 131 10.14 -14.85 2.24
CA ARG A 131 10.73 -13.69 1.53
C ARG A 131 10.68 -12.41 2.35
N MET A 132 9.58 -12.15 3.05
CA MET A 132 9.36 -10.92 3.79
C MET A 132 9.61 -11.05 5.29
N GLY A 133 10.16 -12.19 5.71
CA GLY A 133 10.42 -12.58 7.09
C GLY A 133 10.08 -14.04 7.32
N LEU A 134 10.80 -14.68 8.24
CA LEU A 134 10.66 -16.12 8.51
C LEU A 134 9.26 -16.46 9.04
N GLY A 135 8.51 -17.24 8.28
CA GLY A 135 7.14 -17.66 8.63
C GLY A 135 6.08 -16.58 8.42
N GLY A 136 6.42 -15.47 7.79
CA GLY A 136 5.46 -14.43 7.40
C GLY A 136 4.82 -14.69 6.04
N GLU A 137 3.60 -14.17 5.83
CA GLU A 137 2.81 -14.29 4.61
C GLU A 137 2.65 -12.94 3.91
N GLY A 138 3.20 -12.81 2.70
CA GLY A 138 3.06 -11.62 1.87
C GLY A 138 1.98 -11.75 0.81
N TYR A 139 1.08 -10.78 0.74
CA TYR A 139 0.08 -10.62 -0.32
C TYR A 139 0.49 -9.42 -1.17
N LEU A 140 0.53 -9.60 -2.51
CA LEU A 140 0.96 -8.54 -3.42
C LEU A 140 -0.24 -7.85 -4.08
N ALA A 141 -0.19 -6.53 -4.14
CA ALA A 141 -1.23 -5.71 -4.76
C ALA A 141 -0.63 -4.39 -5.29
N SER A 142 -1.41 -3.60 -6.04
CA SER A 142 -1.00 -2.24 -6.41
C SER A 142 -0.99 -1.30 -5.20
N PRO A 143 -0.24 -0.19 -5.24
CA PRO A 143 -0.23 0.80 -4.16
C PRO A 143 -1.64 1.29 -3.77
N ALA A 144 -2.51 1.51 -4.74
CA ALA A 144 -3.90 1.93 -4.51
C ALA A 144 -4.71 0.88 -3.72
N VAL A 145 -4.55 -0.41 -4.05
CA VAL A 145 -5.22 -1.51 -3.32
C VAL A 145 -4.65 -1.67 -1.92
N VAL A 146 -3.34 -1.50 -1.74
CA VAL A 146 -2.71 -1.52 -0.40
C VAL A 146 -3.24 -0.37 0.47
N ALA A 147 -3.33 0.85 -0.09
CA ALA A 147 -3.86 2.01 0.62
C ALA A 147 -5.34 1.81 1.02
N ALA A 148 -6.18 1.31 0.12
CA ALA A 148 -7.58 0.99 0.43
C ALA A 148 -7.68 -0.05 1.54
N SER A 149 -6.91 -1.13 1.44
CA SER A 149 -6.86 -2.18 2.46
C SER A 149 -6.42 -1.65 3.82
N ALA A 150 -5.40 -0.75 3.84
CA ALA A 150 -4.91 -0.14 5.08
C ALA A 150 -6.02 0.61 5.82
N LEU A 151 -6.89 1.33 5.11
CA LEU A 151 -8.01 2.06 5.69
C LEU A 151 -9.16 1.14 6.12
N LEU A 152 -9.43 0.08 5.35
CA LEU A 152 -10.53 -0.87 5.61
C LEU A 152 -10.21 -1.89 6.71
N GLY A 153 -8.93 -2.24 6.90
CA GLY A 153 -8.49 -3.28 7.84
C GLY A 153 -8.58 -4.71 7.32
N TYR A 154 -8.95 -4.89 6.06
CA TYR A 154 -8.94 -6.16 5.34
C TYR A 154 -8.56 -5.94 3.87
N MET A 155 -8.14 -6.99 3.17
CA MET A 155 -7.65 -6.90 1.80
C MET A 155 -8.78 -6.64 0.82
N ALA A 156 -8.81 -5.45 0.20
CA ALA A 156 -9.88 -5.02 -0.68
C ALA A 156 -9.46 -3.91 -1.64
N PRO A 157 -10.17 -3.75 -2.77
CA PRO A 157 -9.95 -2.64 -3.70
C PRO A 157 -10.54 -1.32 -3.19
N PRO A 158 -10.19 -0.17 -3.80
CA PRO A 158 -10.77 1.14 -3.50
C PRO A 158 -12.30 1.21 -3.61
N ASP A 159 -12.92 0.37 -4.44
CA ASP A 159 -14.37 0.30 -4.60
C ASP A 159 -15.10 0.08 -3.27
N GLU A 160 -14.51 -0.72 -2.35
CA GLU A 160 -15.05 -0.96 -1.01
C GLU A 160 -15.04 0.30 -0.10
N LEU A 161 -14.29 1.33 -0.49
CA LEU A 161 -14.33 2.66 0.13
C LEU A 161 -15.38 3.58 -0.51
N GLY A 162 -16.18 3.08 -1.46
CA GLY A 162 -17.08 3.89 -2.27
C GLY A 162 -16.35 4.75 -3.31
N LEU A 163 -15.19 4.30 -3.75
CA LEU A 163 -14.34 4.95 -4.75
C LEU A 163 -14.31 4.10 -6.03
N PRO A 164 -15.39 4.05 -6.82
CA PRO A 164 -15.42 3.27 -8.05
C PRO A 164 -14.40 3.83 -9.04
N TRP A 165 -13.71 2.94 -9.74
CA TRP A 165 -12.82 3.34 -10.82
C TRP A 165 -13.65 3.80 -12.03
N SER A 166 -13.25 4.91 -12.64
CA SER A 166 -13.81 5.43 -13.90
C SER A 166 -12.68 5.73 -14.87
N ALA A 167 -12.80 5.24 -16.10
CA ALA A 167 -11.82 5.53 -17.15
C ALA A 167 -11.79 7.04 -17.47
N GLU A 168 -12.93 7.72 -17.40
CA GLU A 168 -13.05 9.16 -17.65
C GLU A 168 -12.25 9.99 -16.64
N ASP A 169 -12.22 9.59 -15.38
CA ASP A 169 -11.47 10.28 -14.33
C ASP A 169 -9.94 10.20 -14.54
N PHE A 170 -9.48 9.22 -15.30
CA PHE A 170 -8.07 8.99 -15.62
C PHE A 170 -7.70 9.38 -17.05
N GLY A 171 -8.64 9.87 -17.87
CA GLY A 171 -8.39 10.34 -19.22
C GLY A 171 -8.00 9.22 -20.21
N VAL A 172 -8.47 8.00 -19.98
CA VAL A 172 -8.23 6.81 -20.82
C VAL A 172 -9.53 6.24 -21.38
#